data_70c13a42e6294036baf99d05d3d71527
#
_entry.id   70c13a42e6294036baf99d05d3d71527
#
_cell.length_a   1.000
_cell.length_b   1.000
_cell.length_c   1.000
_cell.angle_alpha   90.00
_cell.angle_beta   90.00
_cell.angle_gamma   90.00
#
_symmetry.space_group_name_H-M   'P 1'
#
loop_
_entity.id
_entity.type
_entity.pdbx_description
1 polymer ?
#
loop_
_entity_poly.entity_id
_entity_poly.type
_entity_poly.pdbx_seq_one_letter_code
_entity_poly.pdbx_strand_id
1 'polypeptide(L)'
;MNNRTLVFASGAAAFALVLAGCAPSVDASTSTTDNSSTASPTGDAYKTAAEVLAENQQAHDEDGADAASDAQYEETDAVTIALGGSSATSSDSESVTIDGTTVTISGAGTFVLSGELEGQIVVNSEVDGQVKLVLDGVDISNSAGAALDIMAADEAVVILAAGASNALSDGAGVPAARASA
;
A
#
# COMPACT_ATOMS: atom_id res chain seq x y z
N MET A 1 -24.96 -43.51 7.35
CA MET A 1 -26.24 -43.07 7.98
C MET A 1 -25.90 -42.60 9.38
N ASN A 2 -25.76 -41.31 9.61
CA ASN A 2 -25.93 -40.64 10.91
C ASN A 2 -26.02 -39.12 10.64
N ASN A 3 -27.27 -38.66 10.53
CA ASN A 3 -27.61 -37.25 10.56
C ASN A 3 -27.40 -36.72 11.99
N ARG A 4 -26.61 -35.69 12.17
CA ARG A 4 -26.66 -34.83 13.35
C ARG A 4 -27.02 -33.40 12.93
N THR A 5 -28.28 -33.11 13.13
CA THR A 5 -28.89 -31.79 13.06
C THR A 5 -28.46 -30.99 14.29
N LEU A 6 -27.75 -29.89 14.12
CA LEU A 6 -27.44 -28.91 15.17
C LEU A 6 -28.33 -27.68 14.96
N VAL A 7 -29.24 -27.49 15.91
CA VAL A 7 -30.12 -26.34 16.03
C VAL A 7 -29.36 -25.28 16.85
N PHE A 8 -29.12 -24.10 16.30
CA PHE A 8 -28.65 -22.93 17.04
C PHE A 8 -29.82 -21.99 17.34
N ALA A 9 -30.05 -21.78 18.62
CA ALA A 9 -31.02 -20.85 19.14
C ALA A 9 -30.51 -19.41 19.06
N SER A 10 -31.39 -18.53 18.55
CA SER A 10 -31.18 -17.07 18.49
C SER A 10 -31.29 -16.44 19.87
N GLY A 11 -30.28 -15.71 20.30
CA GLY A 11 -30.31 -14.81 21.44
C GLY A 11 -30.19 -13.36 20.96
N ALA A 12 -31.27 -12.59 20.93
CA ALA A 12 -31.27 -11.17 20.72
C ALA A 12 -31.02 -10.44 22.06
N ALA A 13 -29.92 -9.72 22.18
CA ALA A 13 -29.68 -8.79 23.28
C ALA A 13 -29.72 -7.35 22.72
N ALA A 14 -30.77 -6.63 23.04
CA ALA A 14 -30.90 -5.20 22.77
C ALA A 14 -30.19 -4.41 23.86
N PHE A 15 -29.14 -3.66 23.51
CA PHE A 15 -28.52 -2.64 24.37
C PHE A 15 -28.98 -1.27 23.93
N ALA A 16 -29.80 -0.63 24.78
CA ALA A 16 -30.15 0.77 24.64
C ALA A 16 -29.06 1.63 25.32
N LEU A 17 -28.31 2.42 24.55
CA LEU A 17 -27.44 3.48 25.07
C LEU A 17 -28.23 4.79 25.14
N VAL A 18 -28.42 5.30 26.33
CA VAL A 18 -28.91 6.65 26.60
C VAL A 18 -27.69 7.59 26.64
N LEU A 19 -27.53 8.45 25.63
CA LEU A 19 -26.57 9.55 25.67
C LEU A 19 -27.24 10.77 26.31
N ALA A 20 -26.85 11.09 27.56
CA ALA A 20 -27.14 12.35 28.18
C ALA A 20 -26.23 13.43 27.61
N GLY A 21 -26.78 14.41 26.91
CA GLY A 21 -26.05 15.54 26.36
C GLY A 21 -25.65 16.53 27.46
N CYS A 22 -24.35 16.87 27.51
CA CYS A 22 -23.88 18.10 28.15
C CYS A 22 -23.60 19.12 27.05
N ALA A 23 -24.43 20.16 26.99
CA ALA A 23 -24.15 21.33 26.20
C ALA A 23 -23.31 22.32 27.06
N PRO A 24 -22.14 22.78 26.62
CA PRO A 24 -21.51 23.94 27.24
C PRO A 24 -22.12 25.21 26.67
N SER A 25 -22.63 26.05 27.58
CA SER A 25 -23.02 27.41 27.30
C SER A 25 -21.78 28.24 27.03
N VAL A 26 -21.66 28.80 25.84
CA VAL A 26 -20.63 29.80 25.54
C VAL A 26 -21.21 31.20 25.76
N ASP A 27 -20.72 31.87 26.82
CA ASP A 27 -20.91 33.29 27.04
C ASP A 27 -20.26 34.09 25.89
N ALA A 28 -21.05 34.92 25.27
CA ALA A 28 -20.60 35.91 24.30
C ALA A 28 -19.89 37.05 25.01
N SER A 29 -18.57 37.02 25.02
CA SER A 29 -17.77 38.23 25.30
C SER A 29 -17.27 38.84 24.02
N THR A 30 -17.88 39.92 23.63
CA THR A 30 -17.45 40.86 22.62
C THR A 30 -16.07 41.41 22.95
N SER A 31 -15.06 41.05 22.19
CA SER A 31 -13.79 41.77 22.09
C SER A 31 -13.52 42.09 20.65
N THR A 32 -13.91 43.29 20.27
CA THR A 32 -13.48 43.95 19.04
C THR A 32 -11.97 44.16 19.12
N THR A 33 -11.22 43.43 18.35
CA THR A 33 -9.86 43.84 17.97
C THR A 33 -9.77 43.69 16.46
N ASP A 34 -9.96 44.83 15.80
CA ASP A 34 -9.56 45.03 14.42
C ASP A 34 -8.09 44.68 14.27
N ASN A 35 -7.82 43.58 13.65
CA ASN A 35 -6.53 43.34 13.03
C ASN A 35 -6.74 43.05 11.55
N SER A 36 -7.03 44.15 10.84
CA SER A 36 -7.04 44.21 9.40
C SER A 36 -5.61 44.03 8.92
N SER A 37 -5.19 42.78 8.79
CA SER A 37 -4.04 42.41 7.97
C SER A 37 -4.57 41.83 6.65
N THR A 38 -4.91 42.79 5.79
CA THR A 38 -5.09 42.52 4.35
C THR A 38 -3.72 42.23 3.76
N ALA A 39 -3.29 40.98 3.84
CA ALA A 39 -2.30 40.43 2.93
C ALA A 39 -3.06 39.41 2.06
N SER A 40 -3.62 39.91 0.96
CA SER A 40 -3.94 39.02 -0.17
C SER A 40 -2.62 38.51 -0.72
N PRO A 41 -2.31 37.20 -0.63
CA PRO A 41 -1.30 36.63 -1.47
C PRO A 41 -1.89 36.56 -2.89
N THR A 42 -1.45 37.48 -3.72
CA THR A 42 -1.58 37.36 -5.16
C THR A 42 -0.56 36.31 -5.60
N GLY A 43 -0.98 35.08 -5.68
CA GLY A 43 -0.11 33.96 -6.08
C GLY A 43 -0.89 32.68 -5.95
N ASP A 44 -1.04 31.99 -7.04
CA ASP A 44 -1.53 30.65 -7.26
C ASP A 44 -2.63 30.18 -6.29
N ALA A 45 -3.83 30.08 -6.82
CA ALA A 45 -4.97 29.56 -6.07
C ALA A 45 -4.60 28.17 -5.52
N TYR A 46 -4.46 28.07 -4.21
CA TYR A 46 -4.28 26.79 -3.55
C TYR A 46 -5.45 25.88 -3.95
N LYS A 47 -5.12 24.71 -4.51
CA LYS A 47 -6.13 23.70 -4.81
C LYS A 47 -6.86 23.31 -3.54
N THR A 48 -8.16 23.17 -3.62
CA THR A 48 -8.96 22.63 -2.53
C THR A 48 -8.61 21.17 -2.30
N ALA A 49 -8.87 20.66 -1.09
CA ALA A 49 -8.67 19.23 -0.82
C ALA A 49 -9.46 18.33 -1.78
N ALA A 50 -10.63 18.78 -2.24
CA ALA A 50 -11.42 18.05 -3.22
C ALA A 50 -10.76 18.01 -4.61
N GLU A 51 -10.12 19.10 -5.04
CA GLU A 51 -9.39 19.15 -6.31
C GLU A 51 -8.13 18.26 -6.26
N VAL A 52 -7.39 18.30 -5.14
CA VAL A 52 -6.22 17.42 -4.94
C VAL A 52 -6.64 15.95 -4.90
N LEU A 53 -7.73 15.61 -4.23
CA LEU A 53 -8.25 14.25 -4.19
C LEU A 53 -8.74 13.79 -5.58
N ALA A 54 -9.37 14.68 -6.36
CA ALA A 54 -9.81 14.36 -7.71
C ALA A 54 -8.62 14.09 -8.65
N GLU A 55 -7.53 14.84 -8.52
CA GLU A 55 -6.31 14.61 -9.29
C GLU A 55 -5.62 13.30 -8.89
N ASN A 56 -5.62 12.94 -7.62
CA ASN A 56 -5.07 11.66 -7.17
C ASN A 56 -5.95 10.45 -7.56
N GLN A 57 -7.25 10.66 -7.79
CA GLN A 57 -8.13 9.61 -8.30
C GLN A 57 -7.93 9.33 -9.79
N GLN A 58 -7.42 10.27 -10.54
CA GLN A 58 -7.13 10.10 -11.98
C GLN A 58 -5.89 9.24 -12.26
N ALA A 59 -5.09 8.96 -11.26
CA ALA A 59 -3.97 8.02 -11.38
C ALA A 59 -4.43 6.55 -11.36
N HIS A 60 -5.68 6.29 -10.99
CA HIS A 60 -6.33 4.99 -11.07
C HIS A 60 -7.54 5.11 -11.99
N ASP A 61 -7.57 4.31 -13.01
CA ASP A 61 -8.61 4.29 -14.02
C ASP A 61 -10.02 4.36 -13.43
N GLU A 62 -10.82 5.20 -14.04
CA GLU A 62 -12.12 5.68 -13.54
C GLU A 62 -13.16 4.58 -13.31
N ASP A 63 -12.92 3.35 -13.77
CA ASP A 63 -13.93 2.29 -13.79
C ASP A 63 -13.74 1.17 -12.74
N GLY A 64 -12.65 1.15 -11.98
CA GLY A 64 -12.38 0.06 -11.03
C GLY A 64 -12.28 -1.33 -11.70
N ALA A 65 -12.52 -1.40 -13.00
CA ALA A 65 -12.39 -2.60 -13.82
C ALA A 65 -10.91 -2.92 -14.06
N ASP A 66 -10.08 -1.90 -14.12
CA ASP A 66 -8.68 -2.05 -14.44
C ASP A 66 -7.89 -2.61 -13.25
N ALA A 67 -8.19 -2.19 -12.01
CA ALA A 67 -7.57 -2.78 -10.82
C ALA A 67 -7.79 -4.30 -10.72
N ALA A 68 -8.95 -4.81 -11.16
CA ALA A 68 -9.22 -6.22 -11.20
C ALA A 68 -8.47 -6.93 -12.36
N SER A 69 -8.27 -6.23 -13.48
CA SER A 69 -7.48 -6.75 -14.61
C SER A 69 -5.97 -6.68 -14.33
N ASP A 70 -5.53 -5.61 -13.66
CA ASP A 70 -4.12 -5.43 -13.28
C ASP A 70 -3.66 -6.46 -12.25
N ALA A 71 -4.58 -6.92 -11.39
CA ALA A 71 -4.32 -8.01 -10.46
C ALA A 71 -4.28 -9.41 -11.12
N GLN A 72 -4.64 -9.52 -12.40
CA GLN A 72 -4.55 -10.80 -13.11
C GLN A 72 -3.15 -11.03 -13.65
N TYR A 73 -2.67 -12.24 -13.52
CA TYR A 73 -1.38 -12.69 -14.05
C TYR A 73 -1.42 -14.18 -14.35
N GLU A 74 -0.53 -14.62 -15.25
CA GLU A 74 -0.33 -16.04 -15.57
C GLU A 74 0.96 -16.50 -14.89
N GLU A 75 0.87 -17.52 -14.03
CA GLU A 75 2.04 -18.05 -13.31
C GLU A 75 3.11 -18.64 -14.26
N THR A 76 2.69 -19.12 -15.43
CA THR A 76 3.60 -19.71 -16.41
C THR A 76 4.58 -18.71 -17.02
N ASP A 77 4.21 -17.42 -17.03
CA ASP A 77 5.01 -16.34 -17.61
C ASP A 77 5.71 -15.51 -16.53
N ALA A 78 5.49 -15.87 -15.26
CA ALA A 78 6.04 -15.13 -14.14
C ALA A 78 7.49 -15.53 -13.82
N VAL A 79 8.29 -14.54 -13.48
CA VAL A 79 9.62 -14.74 -12.89
C VAL A 79 9.44 -15.10 -11.42
N THR A 80 9.99 -16.24 -11.01
CA THR A 80 9.94 -16.66 -9.61
C THR A 80 11.17 -16.19 -8.85
N ILE A 81 10.95 -15.59 -7.66
CA ILE A 81 11.98 -15.15 -6.75
C ILE A 81 11.79 -15.87 -5.42
N ALA A 82 12.70 -16.79 -5.11
CA ALA A 82 12.69 -17.49 -3.83
C ALA A 82 13.63 -16.80 -2.84
N LEU A 83 13.07 -16.34 -1.73
CA LEU A 83 13.76 -15.67 -0.65
C LEU A 83 14.25 -16.70 0.37
N GLY A 84 15.53 -16.65 0.76
CA GLY A 84 16.19 -17.67 1.59
C GLY A 84 16.83 -17.08 2.87
N GLY A 85 16.20 -16.08 3.49
CA GLY A 85 16.69 -15.42 4.70
C GLY A 85 17.79 -14.41 4.41
N SER A 86 19.02 -14.84 4.21
CA SER A 86 20.16 -13.96 3.93
C SER A 86 20.56 -13.89 2.45
N SER A 87 19.78 -14.47 1.56
CA SER A 87 20.01 -14.48 0.11
C SER A 87 18.69 -14.72 -0.62
N ALA A 88 18.72 -14.63 -1.93
CA ALA A 88 17.60 -14.99 -2.78
C ALA A 88 18.07 -15.71 -4.05
N THR A 89 17.13 -16.29 -4.78
CA THR A 89 17.37 -16.84 -6.13
C THR A 89 16.25 -16.41 -7.05
N SER A 90 16.56 -16.19 -8.32
CA SER A 90 15.60 -15.85 -9.36
C SER A 90 15.66 -16.82 -10.52
N SER A 91 14.51 -17.09 -11.15
CA SER A 91 14.44 -17.84 -12.41
C SER A 91 14.92 -17.04 -13.61
N ASP A 92 15.02 -15.72 -13.48
CA ASP A 92 15.53 -14.81 -14.51
C ASP A 92 16.58 -13.87 -13.94
N SER A 93 17.78 -13.90 -14.49
CA SER A 93 18.90 -13.04 -14.09
C SER A 93 19.07 -11.81 -15.00
N GLU A 94 18.24 -11.65 -16.02
CA GLU A 94 18.28 -10.48 -16.89
C GLU A 94 17.46 -9.33 -16.29
N SER A 95 16.31 -9.65 -15.73
CA SER A 95 15.41 -8.68 -15.10
C SER A 95 15.56 -8.58 -13.57
N VAL A 96 16.29 -9.52 -12.94
CA VAL A 96 16.49 -9.55 -11.48
C VAL A 96 17.97 -9.68 -11.14
N THR A 97 18.47 -8.73 -10.38
CA THR A 97 19.83 -8.76 -9.82
C THR A 97 19.77 -8.99 -8.31
N ILE A 98 20.60 -9.90 -7.80
CA ILE A 98 20.68 -10.22 -6.39
C ILE A 98 22.10 -9.89 -5.89
N ASP A 99 22.17 -8.97 -4.91
CA ASP A 99 23.41 -8.60 -4.24
C ASP A 99 23.26 -8.74 -2.73
N GLY A 100 23.75 -9.86 -2.22
CA GLY A 100 23.57 -10.23 -0.82
C GLY A 100 22.09 -10.37 -0.45
N THR A 101 21.59 -9.47 0.39
CA THR A 101 20.19 -9.42 0.84
C THR A 101 19.35 -8.38 0.09
N THR A 102 19.89 -7.78 -0.97
CA THR A 102 19.16 -6.84 -1.82
C THR A 102 18.79 -7.52 -3.13
N VAL A 103 17.51 -7.56 -3.43
CA VAL A 103 16.95 -8.04 -4.69
C VAL A 103 16.47 -6.85 -5.49
N THR A 104 17.07 -6.60 -6.65
CA THR A 104 16.70 -5.50 -7.55
C THR A 104 15.99 -6.04 -8.77
N ILE A 105 14.77 -5.56 -9.00
CA ILE A 105 13.95 -5.83 -10.17
C ILE A 105 14.09 -4.67 -11.12
N SER A 106 14.63 -4.92 -12.32
CA SER A 106 14.89 -3.89 -13.33
C SER A 106 14.11 -4.09 -14.64
N GLY A 107 13.37 -5.18 -14.77
CA GLY A 107 12.52 -5.46 -15.92
C GLY A 107 11.04 -5.16 -15.65
N ALA A 108 10.24 -5.09 -16.72
CA ALA A 108 8.78 -5.16 -16.66
C ALA A 108 8.32 -6.62 -16.70
N GLY A 109 7.14 -6.91 -16.13
CA GLY A 109 6.54 -8.23 -16.08
C GLY A 109 6.02 -8.62 -14.71
N THR A 110 5.73 -9.90 -14.54
CA THR A 110 5.21 -10.45 -13.28
C THR A 110 6.33 -11.17 -12.52
N PHE A 111 6.46 -10.82 -11.24
CA PHE A 111 7.45 -11.39 -10.32
C PHE A 111 6.71 -11.99 -9.12
N VAL A 112 6.83 -13.32 -8.96
CA VAL A 112 6.26 -14.04 -7.81
C VAL A 112 7.34 -14.23 -6.75
N LEU A 113 7.12 -13.61 -5.59
CA LEU A 113 8.05 -13.65 -4.47
C LEU A 113 7.51 -14.57 -3.37
N SER A 114 8.36 -15.44 -2.84
CA SER A 114 8.00 -16.32 -1.72
C SER A 114 9.17 -16.54 -0.77
N GLY A 115 8.89 -16.79 0.52
CA GLY A 115 9.87 -17.08 1.55
C GLY A 115 10.27 -15.88 2.40
N GLU A 116 11.40 -15.96 3.09
CA GLU A 116 11.86 -14.96 4.07
C GLU A 116 13.09 -14.23 3.56
N LEU A 117 13.23 -12.93 3.88
CA LEU A 117 14.41 -12.13 3.55
C LEU A 117 14.72 -11.12 4.66
N GLU A 118 15.93 -11.22 5.22
CA GLU A 118 16.48 -10.17 6.10
C GLU A 118 17.17 -9.10 5.22
N GLY A 119 16.40 -8.35 4.44
CA GLY A 119 16.93 -7.47 3.41
C GLY A 119 15.86 -6.63 2.74
N GLN A 120 16.07 -6.35 1.45
CA GLN A 120 15.26 -5.39 0.71
C GLN A 120 14.93 -5.90 -0.69
N ILE A 121 13.70 -5.62 -1.12
CA ILE A 121 13.31 -5.69 -2.53
C ILE A 121 13.30 -4.26 -3.06
N VAL A 122 14.00 -4.04 -4.17
CA VAL A 122 14.05 -2.75 -4.87
C VAL A 122 13.45 -2.94 -6.26
N VAL A 123 12.49 -2.12 -6.62
CA VAL A 123 12.00 -2.01 -8.00
C VAL A 123 12.62 -0.77 -8.61
N ASN A 124 13.42 -0.96 -9.64
CA ASN A 124 14.07 0.12 -10.39
C ASN A 124 14.04 -0.22 -11.87
N SER A 125 12.83 -0.21 -12.45
CA SER A 125 12.59 -0.49 -13.85
C SER A 125 12.45 0.80 -14.63
N GLU A 126 13.34 1.00 -15.60
CA GLU A 126 13.27 2.08 -16.58
C GLU A 126 12.63 1.61 -17.90
N VAL A 127 12.10 0.39 -17.91
CA VAL A 127 11.48 -0.24 -19.07
C VAL A 127 9.98 0.07 -19.06
N ASP A 128 9.43 0.43 -20.22
CA ASP A 128 7.99 0.63 -20.39
C ASP A 128 7.23 -0.66 -20.04
N GLY A 129 6.14 -0.52 -19.28
CA GLY A 129 5.24 -1.60 -18.91
C GLY A 129 5.09 -1.80 -17.40
N GLN A 130 4.16 -2.66 -17.05
CA GLN A 130 3.83 -2.94 -15.66
C GLN A 130 4.88 -3.84 -14.97
N VAL A 131 5.19 -3.52 -13.72
CA VAL A 131 5.89 -4.43 -12.80
C VAL A 131 4.86 -4.96 -11.80
N LYS A 132 4.50 -6.23 -11.91
CA LYS A 132 3.56 -6.91 -11.00
C LYS A 132 4.35 -7.70 -9.96
N LEU A 133 4.21 -7.33 -8.70
CA LEU A 133 4.82 -8.02 -7.57
C LEU A 133 3.76 -8.89 -6.88
N VAL A 134 3.83 -10.19 -7.07
CA VAL A 134 2.94 -11.14 -6.40
C VAL A 134 3.62 -11.63 -5.13
N LEU A 135 3.06 -11.25 -3.97
CA LEU A 135 3.55 -11.67 -2.68
C LEU A 135 2.84 -12.97 -2.26
N ASP A 136 3.58 -14.07 -2.30
CA ASP A 136 3.08 -15.41 -2.02
C ASP A 136 3.79 -16.01 -0.78
N GLY A 137 3.36 -15.56 0.40
CA GLY A 137 3.90 -16.02 1.67
C GLY A 137 5.29 -15.45 1.96
N VAL A 138 5.47 -14.14 1.76
CA VAL A 138 6.74 -13.47 2.06
C VAL A 138 6.79 -12.95 3.50
N ASP A 139 7.98 -13.02 4.11
CA ASP A 139 8.35 -12.28 5.32
C ASP A 139 9.65 -11.54 5.05
N ILE A 140 9.55 -10.23 4.79
CA ILE A 140 10.70 -9.39 4.45
C ILE A 140 10.91 -8.36 5.55
N SER A 141 12.11 -8.34 6.11
CA SER A 141 12.47 -7.40 7.17
C SER A 141 13.79 -6.69 6.83
N ASN A 142 13.78 -5.35 6.83
CA ASN A 142 14.98 -4.56 6.61
C ASN A 142 15.24 -3.62 7.79
N SER A 143 16.23 -3.93 8.59
CA SER A 143 16.57 -3.11 9.78
C SER A 143 17.16 -1.74 9.44
N ALA A 144 17.62 -1.54 8.21
CA ALA A 144 18.32 -0.33 7.79
C ALA A 144 17.46 0.60 6.91
N GLY A 145 16.35 0.13 6.37
CA GLY A 145 15.55 0.89 5.41
C GLY A 145 14.18 0.28 5.15
N ALA A 146 13.61 0.56 3.99
CA ALA A 146 12.35 -0.04 3.55
C ALA A 146 12.56 -1.51 3.18
N ALA A 147 11.61 -2.37 3.52
CA ALA A 147 11.59 -3.78 3.09
C ALA A 147 11.28 -3.89 1.59
N LEU A 148 10.38 -3.03 1.09
CA LEU A 148 10.06 -2.87 -0.32
C LEU A 148 10.22 -1.39 -0.70
N ASP A 149 11.05 -1.13 -1.70
CA ASP A 149 11.32 0.21 -2.24
C ASP A 149 11.05 0.24 -3.74
N ILE A 150 10.11 1.06 -4.17
CA ILE A 150 9.80 1.27 -5.58
C ILE A 150 10.40 2.60 -6.00
N MET A 151 11.59 2.55 -6.60
CA MET A 151 12.35 3.73 -7.01
C MET A 151 11.92 4.24 -8.39
N ALA A 152 11.68 3.32 -9.32
CA ALA A 152 11.23 3.64 -10.67
C ALA A 152 10.42 2.46 -11.24
N ALA A 153 9.31 2.76 -11.86
CA ALA A 153 8.52 1.90 -12.73
C ALA A 153 7.56 2.78 -13.54
N ASP A 154 7.19 2.34 -14.74
CA ASP A 154 6.09 2.96 -15.48
C ASP A 154 4.78 2.76 -14.71
N GLU A 155 4.54 1.52 -14.27
CA GLU A 155 3.48 1.16 -13.37
C GLU A 155 3.93 0.02 -12.45
N ALA A 156 3.59 0.10 -11.16
CA ALA A 156 3.87 -0.97 -10.20
C ALA A 156 2.59 -1.44 -9.51
N VAL A 157 2.31 -2.73 -9.60
CA VAL A 157 1.14 -3.37 -8.98
C VAL A 157 1.60 -4.39 -7.94
N VAL A 158 1.13 -4.26 -6.70
CA VAL A 158 1.41 -5.23 -5.64
C VAL A 158 0.19 -6.11 -5.45
N ILE A 159 0.36 -7.41 -5.64
CA ILE A 159 -0.69 -8.42 -5.58
C ILE A 159 -0.41 -9.33 -4.38
N LEU A 160 -1.39 -9.50 -3.51
CA LEU A 160 -1.32 -10.49 -2.43
C LEU A 160 -1.93 -11.80 -2.92
N ALA A 161 -1.13 -12.86 -2.99
CA ALA A 161 -1.61 -14.16 -3.43
C ALA A 161 -2.72 -14.68 -2.49
N ALA A 162 -3.73 -15.30 -3.08
CA ALA A 162 -4.89 -15.77 -2.33
C ALA A 162 -4.49 -16.85 -1.32
N GLY A 163 -4.84 -16.63 -0.05
CA GLY A 163 -4.55 -17.57 1.03
C GLY A 163 -3.13 -17.48 1.60
N ALA A 164 -2.27 -16.64 1.03
CA ALA A 164 -0.94 -16.37 1.55
C ALA A 164 -0.97 -15.39 2.74
N SER A 165 0.00 -15.53 3.64
CA SER A 165 0.24 -14.57 4.72
C SER A 165 1.54 -13.84 4.42
N ASN A 166 1.49 -12.51 4.28
CA ASN A 166 2.63 -11.70 3.91
C ASN A 166 2.96 -10.69 5.01
N ALA A 167 4.26 -10.46 5.26
CA ALA A 167 4.76 -9.47 6.20
C ALA A 167 5.87 -8.65 5.56
N LEU A 168 5.80 -7.32 5.70
CA LEU A 168 6.86 -6.39 5.34
C LEU A 168 7.16 -5.52 6.56
N SER A 169 8.43 -5.48 6.97
CA SER A 169 8.88 -4.76 8.15
C SER A 169 10.04 -3.83 7.81
N ASP A 170 9.78 -2.54 7.90
CA ASP A 170 10.78 -1.50 7.67
C ASP A 170 11.62 -1.25 8.91
N GLY A 171 12.86 -0.77 8.70
CA GLY A 171 13.75 -0.35 9.76
C GLY A 171 13.27 0.91 10.48
N ALA A 172 13.65 1.05 11.74
CA ALA A 172 13.35 2.24 12.51
C ALA A 172 13.99 3.49 11.88
N GLY A 173 13.20 4.51 11.57
CA GLY A 173 13.67 5.76 11.01
C GLY A 173 13.48 5.93 9.50
N VAL A 174 12.84 4.97 8.84
CA VAL A 174 12.33 5.20 7.48
C VAL A 174 11.25 6.28 7.55
N PRO A 175 11.44 7.47 6.94
CA PRO A 175 10.38 8.45 6.90
C PRO A 175 9.22 7.85 6.11
N ALA A 176 8.01 7.95 6.66
CA ALA A 176 6.79 7.61 5.90
C ALA A 176 6.89 8.27 4.52
N ALA A 177 6.58 7.51 3.47
CA ALA A 177 6.72 7.95 2.09
C ALA A 177 6.19 9.38 1.94
N ARG A 178 7.06 10.29 1.54
CA ARG A 178 6.63 11.63 1.19
C ARG A 178 5.84 11.49 -0.10
N ALA A 179 4.53 11.65 -0.02
CA ALA A 179 3.74 11.91 -1.21
C ALA A 179 4.38 13.15 -1.87
N SER A 180 5.04 12.95 -2.99
CA SER A 180 5.53 14.04 -3.81
C SER A 180 4.30 14.74 -4.39
N ALA A 181 4.15 16.01 -4.03
CA ALA A 181 3.13 16.90 -4.58
C ALA A 181 3.49 17.25 -6.03
#